data_16184f673640f55b7fe818efe5a9ce4e
#
_entry.id   16184f673640f55b7fe818efe5a9ce4e
#
_cell.length_a   1.000
_cell.length_b   1.000
_cell.length_c   1.000
_cell.angle_alpha   90.00
_cell.angle_beta   90.00
_cell.angle_gamma   90.00
#
_symmetry.space_group_name_H-M   'P 1'
#
loop_
_entity.id
_entity.type
_entity.pdbx_description
1 polymer ?
#
loop_
_entity_poly.entity_id
_entity_poly.type
_entity_poly.pdbx_seq_one_letter_code
_entity_poly.pdbx_strand_id
1 'polypeptide(L)'
;FAYFVYAETTPIEEQQKECEANANKRETFYKLVSRLVRRYIDLANEMEAAGFTAEEATDIKKQVDYYNDIKDEIKLKSGDALDLKYYDPAMRQLIDNYVRAEDSEKLVDLADISFLDLIDTDSDKAIDSLPKKIKQNERSVAEVLAANMRKMIISERPNNPAYFDKMSELLNQLLQEQKDGKLQYKELIGKLIDKLKEARSTVKAKYPALIDTKGKQSLYDNLGNDEALTLRVHDTIKANARDGFRDMDGSGMKKMRALRRAVEGVLQGFEADKIDDIMQIIVAQKEY
;
A
#
# COMPACT_ATOMS: atom_id res chain seq x y z
N PHE A 1 -18.93 -6.72 10.44
CA PHE A 1 -17.67 -6.31 11.08
C PHE A 1 -16.86 -7.49 11.62
N ALA A 2 -17.49 -8.50 12.25
CA ALA A 2 -16.81 -9.69 12.78
C ALA A 2 -15.84 -10.36 11.77
N TYR A 3 -16.19 -10.37 10.50
CA TYR A 3 -15.35 -10.93 9.43
C TYR A 3 -14.03 -10.17 9.22
N PHE A 4 -14.04 -8.86 9.48
CA PHE A 4 -12.92 -7.98 9.20
C PHE A 4 -12.10 -7.60 10.43
N VAL A 5 -12.74 -7.58 11.60
CA VAL A 5 -12.13 -7.10 12.84
C VAL A 5 -12.10 -8.22 13.87
N TYR A 6 -13.12 -8.32 14.68
CA TYR A 6 -13.36 -9.40 15.65
C TYR A 6 -14.86 -9.50 15.95
N ALA A 7 -15.31 -10.64 16.49
CA ALA A 7 -16.70 -10.82 16.87
C ALA A 7 -17.00 -10.03 18.15
N GLU A 8 -18.24 -9.56 18.29
CA GLU A 8 -18.67 -8.84 19.53
C GLU A 8 -18.58 -9.71 20.79
N THR A 9 -18.59 -11.04 20.61
CA THR A 9 -18.44 -12.01 21.68
C THR A 9 -16.99 -12.32 22.04
N THR A 10 -16.01 -11.81 21.27
CA THR A 10 -14.59 -12.07 21.49
C THR A 10 -14.10 -11.38 22.77
N PRO A 11 -13.46 -12.11 23.71
CA PRO A 11 -12.89 -11.53 24.92
C PRO A 11 -11.88 -10.44 24.59
N ILE A 12 -11.82 -9.39 25.40
CA ILE A 12 -10.97 -8.20 25.18
C ILE A 12 -9.51 -8.59 24.97
N GLU A 13 -9.02 -9.61 25.70
CA GLU A 13 -7.63 -10.10 25.62
C GLU A 13 -7.30 -10.76 24.27
N GLU A 14 -8.31 -11.23 23.55
CA GLU A 14 -8.17 -11.90 22.25
C GLU A 14 -8.52 -11.01 21.06
N GLN A 15 -9.19 -9.87 21.27
CA GLN A 15 -9.66 -8.97 20.20
C GLN A 15 -8.52 -8.50 19.31
N GLN A 16 -7.38 -8.15 19.90
CA GLN A 16 -6.23 -7.67 19.13
C GLN A 16 -5.67 -8.78 18.22
N LYS A 17 -5.54 -10.00 18.75
CA LYS A 17 -5.04 -11.16 18.00
C LYS A 17 -5.97 -11.53 16.85
N GLU A 18 -7.28 -11.51 17.06
CA GLU A 18 -8.27 -11.80 16.02
C GLU A 18 -8.29 -10.68 14.97
N CYS A 19 -8.18 -9.42 15.39
CA CYS A 19 -8.05 -8.28 14.49
C CYS A 19 -6.81 -8.41 13.60
N GLU A 20 -5.65 -8.76 14.15
CA GLU A 20 -4.42 -8.98 13.40
C GLU A 20 -4.56 -10.15 12.41
N ALA A 21 -5.18 -11.25 12.81
CA ALA A 21 -5.43 -12.41 11.94
C ALA A 21 -6.31 -12.05 10.72
N ASN A 22 -7.20 -11.07 10.86
CA ASN A 22 -8.08 -10.60 9.81
C ASN A 22 -7.49 -9.49 8.93
N ALA A 23 -6.24 -9.06 9.16
CA ALA A 23 -5.60 -7.95 8.45
C ALA A 23 -5.61 -8.13 6.92
N ASN A 24 -5.33 -9.33 6.42
CA ASN A 24 -5.32 -9.62 4.97
C ASN A 24 -6.70 -9.45 4.33
N LYS A 25 -7.78 -9.79 5.06
CA LYS A 25 -9.15 -9.62 4.58
C LYS A 25 -9.50 -8.12 4.45
N ARG A 26 -9.11 -7.34 5.46
CA ARG A 26 -9.30 -5.88 5.45
C ARG A 26 -8.55 -5.22 4.32
N GLU A 27 -7.28 -5.58 4.15
CA GLU A 27 -6.45 -5.04 3.08
C GLU A 27 -7.06 -5.31 1.69
N THR A 28 -7.51 -6.53 1.45
CA THR A 28 -8.20 -6.91 0.21
C THR A 28 -9.45 -6.07 0.00
N PHE A 29 -10.27 -5.90 1.03
CA PHE A 29 -11.47 -5.09 0.98
C PHE A 29 -11.16 -3.62 0.69
N TYR A 30 -10.17 -3.03 1.36
CA TYR A 30 -9.75 -1.64 1.13
C TYR A 30 -9.30 -1.40 -0.31
N LYS A 31 -8.58 -2.36 -0.90
CA LYS A 31 -8.16 -2.30 -2.31
C LYS A 31 -9.35 -2.33 -3.25
N LEU A 32 -10.29 -3.24 -3.01
CA LEU A 32 -11.48 -3.36 -3.85
C LEU A 32 -12.33 -2.09 -3.80
N VAL A 33 -12.59 -1.56 -2.61
CA VAL A 33 -13.34 -0.31 -2.45
C VAL A 33 -12.60 0.87 -3.08
N SER A 34 -11.30 0.97 -2.90
CA SER A 34 -10.51 2.06 -3.51
C SER A 34 -10.53 1.99 -5.04
N ARG A 35 -10.51 0.78 -5.62
CA ARG A 35 -10.69 0.58 -7.06
C ARG A 35 -12.09 0.97 -7.52
N LEU A 36 -13.11 0.55 -6.77
CA LEU A 36 -14.50 0.91 -7.06
C LEU A 36 -14.69 2.43 -7.10
N VAL A 37 -14.22 3.14 -6.07
CA VAL A 37 -14.30 4.61 -5.98
C VAL A 37 -13.58 5.27 -7.15
N ARG A 38 -12.36 4.82 -7.49
CA ARG A 38 -11.62 5.36 -8.63
C ARG A 38 -12.36 5.17 -9.95
N ARG A 39 -12.85 3.95 -10.21
CA ARG A 39 -13.61 3.65 -11.43
C ARG A 39 -14.91 4.44 -11.50
N TYR A 40 -15.57 4.63 -10.36
CA TYR A 40 -16.75 5.47 -10.30
C TYR A 40 -16.41 6.93 -10.65
N ILE A 41 -15.34 7.51 -10.08
CA ILE A 41 -14.91 8.87 -10.39
C ILE A 41 -14.61 9.04 -11.88
N ASP A 42 -13.91 8.05 -12.47
CA ASP A 42 -13.57 8.06 -13.90
C ASP A 42 -14.83 8.03 -14.81
N LEU A 43 -15.88 7.34 -14.39
CA LEU A 43 -17.09 7.10 -15.19
C LEU A 43 -18.28 8.00 -14.83
N ALA A 44 -18.26 8.68 -13.69
CA ALA A 44 -19.41 9.39 -13.14
C ALA A 44 -20.02 10.42 -14.12
N ASN A 45 -19.18 11.09 -14.91
CA ASN A 45 -19.62 12.11 -15.88
C ASN A 45 -20.04 11.49 -17.23
N GLU A 46 -19.76 10.21 -17.47
CA GLU A 46 -20.01 9.54 -18.75
C GLU A 46 -21.11 8.48 -18.64
N MET A 47 -21.71 8.31 -17.48
CA MET A 47 -22.73 7.27 -17.26
C MET A 47 -23.92 7.40 -18.18
N GLU A 48 -24.44 8.59 -18.41
CA GLU A 48 -25.54 8.83 -19.34
C GLU A 48 -25.15 8.49 -20.78
N ALA A 49 -23.94 8.87 -21.18
CA ALA A 49 -23.41 8.56 -22.51
C ALA A 49 -23.15 7.05 -22.68
N ALA A 50 -22.86 6.34 -21.58
CA ALA A 50 -22.72 4.90 -21.56
C ALA A 50 -24.07 4.14 -21.50
N GLY A 51 -25.20 4.85 -21.44
CA GLY A 51 -26.55 4.28 -21.50
C GLY A 51 -27.18 3.97 -20.14
N PHE A 52 -26.60 4.45 -19.04
CA PHE A 52 -27.22 4.33 -17.72
C PHE A 52 -28.32 5.37 -17.53
N THR A 53 -29.41 4.98 -16.92
CA THR A 53 -30.46 5.91 -16.50
C THR A 53 -30.03 6.75 -15.30
N ALA A 54 -30.68 7.88 -15.07
CA ALA A 54 -30.40 8.73 -13.90
C ALA A 54 -30.66 8.00 -12.56
N GLU A 55 -31.63 7.07 -12.54
CA GLU A 55 -31.93 6.23 -11.36
C GLU A 55 -30.80 5.24 -11.12
N GLU A 56 -30.33 4.52 -12.14
CA GLU A 56 -29.20 3.58 -12.03
C GLU A 56 -27.93 4.29 -11.61
N ALA A 57 -27.62 5.46 -12.18
CA ALA A 57 -26.45 6.26 -11.78
C ALA A 57 -26.53 6.69 -10.31
N THR A 58 -27.72 7.06 -9.84
CA THR A 58 -27.95 7.41 -8.43
C THR A 58 -27.76 6.21 -7.50
N ASP A 59 -28.23 5.04 -7.89
CA ASP A 59 -28.11 3.82 -7.09
C ASP A 59 -26.67 3.31 -7.06
N ILE A 60 -25.94 3.40 -8.16
CA ILE A 60 -24.50 3.11 -8.20
C ILE A 60 -23.75 4.03 -7.25
N LYS A 61 -24.06 5.34 -7.28
CA LYS A 61 -23.45 6.29 -6.34
C LYS A 61 -23.69 5.91 -4.90
N LYS A 62 -24.93 5.59 -4.52
CA LYS A 62 -25.28 5.15 -3.16
C LYS A 62 -24.49 3.92 -2.73
N GLN A 63 -24.31 2.95 -3.64
CA GLN A 63 -23.51 1.75 -3.36
C GLN A 63 -22.03 2.09 -3.15
N VAL A 64 -21.46 2.97 -3.98
CA VAL A 64 -20.07 3.42 -3.84
C VAL A 64 -19.85 4.13 -2.50
N ASP A 65 -20.75 5.06 -2.16
CA ASP A 65 -20.71 5.79 -0.91
C ASP A 65 -20.83 4.81 0.28
N TYR A 66 -21.77 3.87 0.24
CA TYR A 66 -21.95 2.84 1.25
C TYR A 66 -20.72 1.98 1.51
N TYR A 67 -20.06 1.49 0.45
CA TYR A 67 -18.84 0.69 0.63
C TYR A 67 -17.66 1.54 1.12
N ASN A 68 -17.60 2.81 0.73
CA ASN A 68 -16.58 3.72 1.24
C ASN A 68 -16.77 4.00 2.73
N ASP A 69 -18.00 4.23 3.18
CA ASP A 69 -18.33 4.43 4.59
C ASP A 69 -17.99 3.19 5.43
N ILE A 70 -18.36 1.98 4.95
CA ILE A 70 -17.98 0.71 5.60
C ILE A 70 -16.45 0.57 5.70
N LYS A 71 -15.73 0.91 4.64
CA LYS A 71 -14.25 0.86 4.66
C LYS A 71 -13.68 1.76 5.77
N ASP A 72 -14.21 2.98 5.89
CA ASP A 72 -13.75 3.93 6.88
C ASP A 72 -14.13 3.51 8.31
N GLU A 73 -15.31 2.90 8.49
CA GLU A 73 -15.71 2.33 9.76
C GLU A 73 -14.87 1.12 10.18
N ILE A 74 -14.55 0.23 9.23
CA ILE A 74 -13.64 -0.91 9.50
C ILE A 74 -12.25 -0.41 9.89
N LYS A 75 -11.72 0.58 9.17
CA LYS A 75 -10.42 1.20 9.51
C LYS A 75 -10.41 1.79 10.91
N LEU A 76 -11.50 2.45 11.29
CA LEU A 76 -11.62 3.03 12.63
C LEU A 76 -11.60 1.94 13.71
N LYS A 77 -12.39 0.86 13.52
CA LYS A 77 -12.52 -0.23 14.49
C LYS A 77 -11.28 -1.11 14.57
N SER A 78 -10.56 -1.29 13.45
CA SER A 78 -9.36 -2.12 13.42
C SER A 78 -8.08 -1.39 13.87
N GLY A 79 -8.14 -0.06 13.99
CA GLY A 79 -6.95 0.75 14.23
C GLY A 79 -6.04 0.89 13.00
N ASP A 80 -6.46 0.40 11.82
CA ASP A 80 -5.73 0.55 10.55
C ASP A 80 -5.81 2.01 10.04
N ALA A 81 -6.78 2.79 10.49
CA ALA A 81 -6.73 4.22 10.39
C ALA A 81 -5.87 4.73 11.56
N LEU A 82 -4.78 5.41 11.27
CA LEU A 82 -4.38 6.49 12.17
C LEU A 82 -5.63 7.37 12.29
N ASP A 83 -6.23 7.37 13.46
CA ASP A 83 -7.43 8.19 13.71
C ASP A 83 -7.04 9.66 13.59
N LEU A 84 -7.08 10.15 12.36
CA LEU A 84 -6.92 11.59 12.08
C LEU A 84 -7.98 12.38 12.86
N LYS A 85 -9.11 11.78 13.22
CA LYS A 85 -10.14 12.40 14.06
C LYS A 85 -9.76 12.45 15.54
N TYR A 86 -8.97 11.50 16.03
CA TYR A 86 -8.41 11.60 17.40
C TYR A 86 -7.35 12.70 17.49
N TYR A 87 -6.62 12.94 16.40
CA TYR A 87 -5.70 14.07 16.26
C TYR A 87 -6.38 15.33 15.69
N ASP A 88 -7.66 15.26 15.31
CA ASP A 88 -8.39 16.35 14.66
C ASP A 88 -8.40 17.66 15.50
N PRO A 89 -8.54 17.67 16.84
CA PRO A 89 -8.41 18.91 17.61
C PRO A 89 -6.99 19.48 17.57
N ALA A 90 -5.97 18.64 17.66
CA ALA A 90 -4.58 19.08 17.61
C ALA A 90 -4.18 19.44 16.17
N MET A 91 -4.70 18.72 15.16
CA MET A 91 -4.46 19.00 13.76
C MET A 91 -5.27 20.18 13.26
N ARG A 92 -6.51 20.39 13.70
CA ARG A 92 -7.28 21.64 13.45
C ARG A 92 -6.63 22.82 14.13
N GLN A 93 -6.16 22.69 15.35
CA GLN A 93 -5.41 23.74 16.03
C GLN A 93 -4.06 24.03 15.36
N LEU A 94 -3.41 23.02 14.78
CA LEU A 94 -2.23 23.16 13.92
C LEU A 94 -2.58 23.88 12.62
N ILE A 95 -3.63 23.46 11.93
CA ILE A 95 -4.13 24.08 10.69
C ILE A 95 -4.63 25.50 10.95
N ASP A 96 -5.42 25.74 12.01
CA ASP A 96 -5.93 27.06 12.38
C ASP A 96 -4.82 28.01 12.83
N ASN A 97 -3.80 27.51 13.52
CA ASN A 97 -2.60 28.28 13.86
C ASN A 97 -1.72 28.55 12.64
N TYR A 98 -1.73 27.65 11.65
CA TYR A 98 -0.98 27.80 10.40
C TYR A 98 -1.69 28.78 9.43
N VAL A 99 -3.01 28.76 9.39
CA VAL A 99 -3.83 29.67 8.57
C VAL A 99 -3.88 31.10 9.15
N ARG A 100 -3.55 31.28 10.44
CA ARG A 100 -3.52 32.59 11.12
C ARG A 100 -2.15 33.24 11.18
N ALA A 101 -1.09 32.54 10.82
CA ALA A 101 0.28 33.05 10.90
C ALA A 101 0.86 33.32 9.51
N GLU A 102 0.85 34.62 9.18
CA GLU A 102 1.71 35.28 8.20
C GLU A 102 1.42 35.05 6.70
N ASP A 103 1.65 36.14 5.93
CA ASP A 103 1.57 36.25 4.47
C ASP A 103 2.10 35.02 3.75
N SER A 104 1.34 34.57 2.76
CA SER A 104 1.63 33.38 1.97
C SER A 104 3.01 33.45 1.30
N GLU A 105 4.03 32.95 1.98
CA GLU A 105 5.18 32.39 1.29
C GLU A 105 4.69 31.14 0.55
N LYS A 106 4.81 31.11 -0.78
CA LYS A 106 4.56 29.93 -1.59
C LYS A 106 5.43 28.80 -1.04
N LEU A 107 4.85 27.99 -0.16
CA LEU A 107 5.34 26.65 0.05
C LEU A 107 5.30 25.98 -1.31
N VAL A 108 6.45 25.47 -1.76
CA VAL A 108 6.57 24.64 -2.95
C VAL A 108 5.35 23.72 -2.98
N ASP A 109 4.66 23.72 -4.13
CA ASP A 109 3.42 23.00 -4.32
C ASP A 109 3.69 21.50 -4.03
N LEU A 110 3.48 21.09 -2.77
CA LEU A 110 3.70 19.71 -2.29
C LEU A 110 2.74 18.74 -2.98
N ALA A 111 1.83 19.25 -3.81
CA ALA A 111 0.96 18.44 -4.64
C ALA A 111 1.71 17.74 -5.79
N ASP A 112 2.80 18.31 -6.30
CA ASP A 112 3.50 17.79 -7.47
C ASP A 112 4.75 16.94 -7.13
N ILE A 113 5.33 17.08 -5.94
CA ILE A 113 6.47 16.25 -5.51
C ILE A 113 6.10 15.56 -4.20
N SER A 114 5.94 14.23 -4.26
CA SER A 114 5.72 13.42 -3.06
C SER A 114 6.86 13.64 -2.06
N PHE A 115 6.53 13.77 -0.77
CA PHE A 115 7.54 13.80 0.30
C PHE A 115 8.56 12.65 0.20
N LEU A 116 8.10 11.50 -0.28
CA LEU A 116 8.94 10.34 -0.56
C LEU A 116 9.92 10.59 -1.72
N ASP A 117 9.54 11.36 -2.74
CA ASP A 117 10.43 11.72 -3.87
C ASP A 117 11.53 12.69 -3.41
N LEU A 118 11.20 13.57 -2.48
CA LEU A 118 12.17 14.45 -1.84
C LEU A 118 13.17 13.65 -0.98
N ILE A 119 12.71 12.66 -0.22
CA ILE A 119 13.60 11.78 0.57
C ILE A 119 14.61 11.06 -0.34
N ASP A 120 14.19 10.61 -1.50
CA ASP A 120 15.08 9.94 -2.47
C ASP A 120 16.15 10.86 -3.01
N THR A 121 15.77 12.10 -3.31
CA THR A 121 16.67 13.07 -3.94
C THR A 121 17.58 13.73 -2.91
N ASP A 122 17.02 14.20 -1.80
CA ASP A 122 17.73 14.92 -0.74
C ASP A 122 16.91 14.84 0.56
N SER A 123 17.32 13.94 1.46
CA SER A 123 16.61 13.72 2.72
C SER A 123 16.64 14.94 3.65
N ASP A 124 17.68 15.75 3.58
CA ASP A 124 17.78 16.95 4.42
C ASP A 124 16.77 18.00 3.93
N LYS A 125 16.64 18.17 2.61
CA LYS A 125 15.60 19.04 2.03
C LYS A 125 14.20 18.52 2.30
N ALA A 126 14.00 17.19 2.30
CA ALA A 126 12.71 16.59 2.66
C ALA A 126 12.32 16.94 4.10
N ILE A 127 13.25 16.81 5.04
CA ILE A 127 13.03 17.20 6.45
C ILE A 127 12.85 18.73 6.55
N ASP A 128 13.62 19.52 5.81
CA ASP A 128 13.52 20.97 5.81
C ASP A 128 12.20 21.49 5.22
N SER A 129 11.56 20.72 4.34
CA SER A 129 10.22 21.03 3.80
C SER A 129 9.10 20.86 4.82
N LEU A 130 9.36 20.15 5.94
CA LEU A 130 8.39 19.99 6.99
C LEU A 130 8.13 21.32 7.75
N PRO A 131 6.92 21.53 8.26
CA PRO A 131 6.59 22.69 9.08
C PRO A 131 7.58 22.87 10.24
N LYS A 132 7.99 24.11 10.54
CA LYS A 132 9.00 24.45 11.57
C LYS A 132 8.78 23.73 12.90
N LYS A 133 7.52 23.62 13.36
CA LYS A 133 7.17 22.93 14.60
C LYS A 133 7.44 21.41 14.55
N ILE A 134 7.32 20.80 13.39
CA ILE A 134 7.59 19.37 13.20
C ILE A 134 9.09 19.14 13.12
N LYS A 135 9.80 19.88 12.27
CA LYS A 135 11.25 19.67 12.07
C LYS A 135 12.12 20.00 13.30
N GLN A 136 11.63 20.83 14.20
CA GLN A 136 12.31 21.13 15.46
C GLN A 136 12.16 20.04 16.53
N ASN A 137 11.30 19.06 16.30
CA ASN A 137 11.06 17.97 17.23
C ASN A 137 11.36 16.62 16.57
N GLU A 138 12.46 15.99 16.93
CA GLU A 138 12.91 14.70 16.39
C GLU A 138 11.82 13.62 16.49
N ARG A 139 11.03 13.62 17.57
CA ARG A 139 9.89 12.70 17.71
C ARG A 139 8.87 12.91 16.60
N SER A 140 8.48 14.16 16.34
CA SER A 140 7.50 14.47 15.30
C SER A 140 8.01 14.12 13.90
N VAL A 141 9.30 14.33 13.62
CA VAL A 141 9.94 13.92 12.38
C VAL A 141 9.91 12.40 12.23
N ALA A 142 10.26 11.65 13.28
CA ALA A 142 10.23 10.19 13.27
C ALA A 142 8.81 9.66 13.05
N GLU A 143 7.80 10.26 13.67
CA GLU A 143 6.37 9.90 13.48
C GLU A 143 5.92 10.12 12.03
N VAL A 144 6.32 11.24 11.39
CA VAL A 144 6.01 11.52 9.97
C VAL A 144 6.67 10.50 9.05
N LEU A 145 7.95 10.18 9.28
CA LEU A 145 8.66 9.17 8.49
C LEU A 145 8.04 7.78 8.65
N ALA A 146 7.73 7.37 9.87
CA ALA A 146 7.08 6.10 10.15
C ALA A 146 5.68 6.00 9.50
N ALA A 147 4.90 7.09 9.51
CA ALA A 147 3.61 7.16 8.85
C ALA A 147 3.73 7.02 7.32
N ASN A 148 4.71 7.70 6.70
CA ASN A 148 4.98 7.57 5.27
C ASN A 148 5.45 6.17 4.90
N MET A 149 6.30 5.55 5.72
CA MET A 149 6.74 4.17 5.54
C MET A 149 5.57 3.19 5.61
N ARG A 150 4.67 3.32 6.58
CA ARG A 150 3.44 2.52 6.65
C ARG A 150 2.57 2.70 5.42
N LYS A 151 2.36 3.95 4.99
CA LYS A 151 1.59 4.24 3.78
C LYS A 151 2.20 3.55 2.54
N MET A 152 3.52 3.61 2.40
CA MET A 152 4.23 2.94 1.31
C MET A 152 4.10 1.42 1.40
N ILE A 153 4.27 0.83 2.58
CA ILE A 153 4.08 -0.60 2.81
C ILE A 153 2.66 -1.02 2.36
N ILE A 154 1.63 -0.31 2.80
CA ILE A 154 0.24 -0.61 2.45
C ILE A 154 0.00 -0.49 0.94
N SER A 155 0.54 0.53 0.29
CA SER A 155 0.31 0.78 -1.14
C SER A 155 1.09 -0.18 -2.04
N GLU A 156 2.29 -0.59 -1.66
CA GLU A 156 3.20 -1.37 -2.49
C GLU A 156 3.22 -2.88 -2.13
N ARG A 157 2.71 -3.27 -0.97
CA ARG A 157 2.62 -4.68 -0.55
C ARG A 157 1.97 -5.59 -1.61
N PRO A 158 0.92 -5.17 -2.35
CA PRO A 158 0.36 -6.00 -3.41
C PRO A 158 1.35 -6.35 -4.52
N ASN A 159 2.30 -5.45 -4.75
CA ASN A 159 3.31 -5.63 -5.78
C ASN A 159 4.42 -6.59 -5.34
N ASN A 160 4.76 -6.60 -4.05
CA ASN A 160 5.79 -7.47 -3.48
C ASN A 160 5.52 -7.79 -2.00
N PRO A 161 4.59 -8.71 -1.68
CA PRO A 161 4.22 -9.03 -0.31
C PRO A 161 5.41 -9.45 0.57
N ALA A 162 6.27 -10.34 0.08
CA ALA A 162 7.40 -10.87 0.87
C ALA A 162 8.40 -9.78 1.29
N TYR A 163 8.63 -8.78 0.45
CA TYR A 163 9.50 -7.65 0.76
C TYR A 163 8.86 -6.72 1.79
N PHE A 164 7.60 -6.32 1.53
CA PHE A 164 6.93 -5.34 2.38
C PHE A 164 6.45 -5.90 3.71
N ASP A 165 6.24 -7.21 3.83
CA ASP A 165 5.99 -7.86 5.12
C ASP A 165 7.22 -7.79 6.02
N LYS A 166 8.41 -8.11 5.49
CA LYS A 166 9.68 -7.94 6.22
C LYS A 166 9.94 -6.48 6.62
N MET A 167 9.60 -5.54 5.74
CA MET A 167 9.72 -4.11 6.04
C MET A 167 8.76 -3.68 7.15
N SER A 168 7.53 -4.21 7.19
CA SER A 168 6.56 -3.97 8.25
C SER A 168 7.05 -4.49 9.60
N GLU A 169 7.60 -5.71 9.62
CA GLU A 169 8.20 -6.30 10.83
C GLU A 169 9.36 -5.44 11.35
N LEU A 170 10.27 -5.02 10.45
CA LEU A 170 11.39 -4.16 10.80
C LEU A 170 10.93 -2.81 11.36
N LEU A 171 9.92 -2.18 10.72
CA LEU A 171 9.36 -0.91 11.22
C LEU A 171 8.81 -1.08 12.64
N ASN A 172 8.06 -2.15 12.89
CA ASN A 172 7.50 -2.42 14.20
C ASN A 172 8.62 -2.67 15.24
N GLN A 173 9.68 -3.40 14.87
CA GLN A 173 10.83 -3.62 15.72
C GLN A 173 11.53 -2.30 16.07
N LEU A 174 11.81 -1.44 15.09
CA LEU A 174 12.46 -0.14 15.31
C LEU A 174 11.64 0.78 16.24
N LEU A 175 10.32 0.78 16.05
CA LEU A 175 9.42 1.56 16.91
C LEU A 175 9.34 0.99 18.33
N GLN A 176 9.42 -0.33 18.47
CA GLN A 176 9.47 -0.95 19.80
C GLN A 176 10.81 -0.67 20.50
N GLU A 177 11.94 -0.78 19.82
CA GLU A 177 13.26 -0.45 20.36
C GLU A 177 13.33 1.02 20.83
N GLN A 178 12.67 1.92 20.09
CA GLN A 178 12.57 3.32 20.49
C GLN A 178 11.72 3.49 21.75
N LYS A 179 10.56 2.82 21.85
CA LYS A 179 9.70 2.84 23.04
C LYS A 179 10.39 2.29 24.27
N ASP A 180 11.20 1.25 24.08
CA ASP A 180 12.00 0.63 25.15
C ASP A 180 13.23 1.46 25.55
N GLY A 181 13.44 2.62 24.90
CA GLY A 181 14.58 3.50 25.15
C GLY A 181 15.92 2.98 24.63
N LYS A 182 15.91 1.92 23.83
CA LYS A 182 17.12 1.32 23.23
C LYS A 182 17.59 2.07 21.99
N LEU A 183 16.71 2.88 21.39
CA LEU A 183 16.97 3.63 20.17
C LEU A 183 16.59 5.11 20.37
N GLN A 184 17.52 6.03 20.07
CA GLN A 184 17.23 7.46 20.09
C GLN A 184 16.46 7.89 18.84
N TYR A 185 15.65 8.95 18.93
CA TYR A 185 14.87 9.45 17.79
C TYR A 185 15.73 9.80 16.57
N LYS A 186 16.89 10.38 16.78
CA LYS A 186 17.82 10.71 15.70
C LYS A 186 18.31 9.48 14.94
N GLU A 187 18.61 8.40 15.65
CA GLU A 187 19.03 7.13 15.04
C GLU A 187 17.85 6.45 14.34
N LEU A 188 16.64 6.53 14.93
CA LEU A 188 15.41 6.04 14.31
C LEU A 188 15.14 6.75 12.98
N ILE A 189 15.27 8.09 12.94
CA ILE A 189 15.10 8.90 11.73
C ILE A 189 16.08 8.42 10.63
N GLY A 190 17.37 8.26 10.97
CA GLY A 190 18.35 7.76 10.02
C GLY A 190 17.99 6.40 9.44
N LYS A 191 17.66 5.44 10.29
CA LYS A 191 17.25 4.08 9.87
C LYS A 191 15.98 4.09 9.01
N LEU A 192 14.98 4.93 9.34
CA LEU A 192 13.76 5.06 8.55
C LEU A 192 14.04 5.66 7.17
N ILE A 193 14.86 6.69 7.07
CA ILE A 193 15.29 7.29 5.79
C ILE A 193 16.01 6.27 4.93
N ASP A 194 16.97 5.54 5.47
CA ASP A 194 17.73 4.53 4.75
C ASP A 194 16.81 3.44 4.19
N LYS A 195 15.83 3.00 4.98
CA LYS A 195 14.86 1.98 4.54
C LYS A 195 13.87 2.50 3.52
N LEU A 196 13.45 3.75 3.62
CA LEU A 196 12.61 4.39 2.59
C LEU A 196 13.35 4.50 1.26
N LYS A 197 14.62 4.91 1.29
CA LYS A 197 15.49 4.95 0.10
C LYS A 197 15.72 3.57 -0.49
N GLU A 198 16.03 2.57 0.35
CA GLU A 198 16.22 1.18 -0.09
C GLU A 198 14.97 0.65 -0.81
N ALA A 199 13.78 0.90 -0.28
CA ALA A 199 12.54 0.41 -0.86
C ALA A 199 12.19 1.05 -2.21
N ARG A 200 12.61 2.30 -2.43
CA ARG A 200 12.32 3.03 -3.68
C ARG A 200 13.40 2.84 -4.72
N SER A 201 14.64 2.70 -4.29
CA SER A 201 15.73 2.47 -5.22
C SER A 201 15.63 1.04 -5.76
N THR A 202 15.72 0.89 -7.08
CA THR A 202 16.05 -0.37 -7.74
C THR A 202 17.52 -0.68 -7.40
N VAL A 203 17.78 -1.11 -6.15
CA VAL A 203 19.15 -1.33 -5.71
C VAL A 203 19.68 -2.56 -6.38
N LYS A 204 20.42 -2.36 -7.47
CA LYS A 204 21.16 -3.41 -8.19
C LYS A 204 22.06 -4.26 -7.28
N ALA A 205 22.41 -3.77 -6.11
CA ALA A 205 23.31 -4.45 -5.18
C ALA A 205 22.65 -5.60 -4.37
N LYS A 206 21.31 -5.65 -4.30
CA LYS A 206 20.57 -6.64 -3.49
C LYS A 206 20.12 -7.86 -4.29
N TYR A 207 19.96 -7.72 -5.59
CA TYR A 207 19.44 -8.76 -6.48
C TYR A 207 20.52 -9.25 -7.46
N PRO A 208 20.43 -10.52 -7.90
CA PRO A 208 21.26 -11.01 -8.99
C PRO A 208 21.15 -10.14 -10.24
N ALA A 209 22.19 -10.11 -11.07
CA ALA A 209 22.29 -9.18 -12.20
C ALA A 209 21.13 -9.30 -13.21
N LEU A 210 20.54 -10.49 -13.34
CA LEU A 210 19.40 -10.74 -14.24
C LEU A 210 18.05 -10.37 -13.64
N ILE A 211 17.99 -10.09 -12.32
CA ILE A 211 16.80 -9.65 -11.61
C ILE A 211 16.79 -8.10 -11.54
N ASP A 212 16.68 -7.50 -12.70
CA ASP A 212 16.91 -6.07 -12.94
C ASP A 212 15.63 -5.21 -12.98
N THR A 213 14.45 -5.84 -13.02
CA THR A 213 13.16 -5.13 -13.03
C THR A 213 12.37 -5.36 -11.75
N LYS A 214 11.44 -4.44 -11.45
CA LYS A 214 10.57 -4.55 -10.25
C LYS A 214 9.71 -5.81 -10.28
N GLY A 215 9.22 -6.22 -11.44
CA GLY A 215 8.45 -7.44 -11.58
C GLY A 215 9.27 -8.68 -11.28
N LYS A 216 10.51 -8.77 -11.80
CA LYS A 216 11.43 -9.87 -11.49
C LYS A 216 11.83 -9.87 -10.01
N GLN A 217 12.12 -8.71 -9.41
CA GLN A 217 12.45 -8.60 -7.99
C GLN A 217 11.30 -9.10 -7.11
N SER A 218 10.09 -8.73 -7.45
CA SER A 218 8.90 -9.18 -6.76
C SER A 218 8.71 -10.71 -6.85
N LEU A 219 8.87 -11.27 -8.04
CA LEU A 219 8.82 -12.73 -8.21
C LEU A 219 9.95 -13.41 -7.44
N TYR A 220 11.16 -12.88 -7.49
CA TYR A 220 12.33 -13.43 -6.79
C TYR A 220 12.12 -13.50 -5.28
N ASP A 221 11.68 -12.40 -4.67
CA ASP A 221 11.40 -12.33 -3.23
C ASP A 221 10.30 -13.33 -2.80
N ASN A 222 9.33 -13.57 -3.68
CA ASN A 222 8.17 -14.43 -3.39
C ASN A 222 8.35 -15.89 -3.83
N LEU A 223 9.36 -16.20 -4.66
CA LEU A 223 9.71 -17.56 -5.09
C LEU A 223 10.91 -18.18 -4.35
N GLY A 224 11.20 -17.66 -3.14
CA GLY A 224 12.25 -18.21 -2.28
C GLY A 224 13.66 -17.82 -2.72
N ASN A 225 13.83 -16.73 -3.44
CA ASN A 225 15.10 -16.21 -3.97
C ASN A 225 15.76 -17.15 -5.01
N ASP A 226 14.95 -17.89 -5.75
CA ASP A 226 15.42 -18.74 -6.85
C ASP A 226 15.45 -17.93 -8.15
N GLU A 227 16.66 -17.59 -8.63
CA GLU A 227 16.88 -16.80 -9.84
C GLU A 227 16.39 -17.53 -11.08
N ALA A 228 16.72 -18.82 -11.22
CA ALA A 228 16.37 -19.61 -12.39
C ALA A 228 14.85 -19.80 -12.52
N LEU A 229 14.19 -20.08 -11.41
CA LEU A 229 12.74 -20.18 -11.36
C LEU A 229 12.07 -18.83 -11.67
N THR A 230 12.58 -17.75 -11.09
CA THR A 230 12.09 -16.39 -11.32
C THR A 230 12.11 -16.02 -12.79
N LEU A 231 13.24 -16.26 -13.47
CA LEU A 231 13.37 -15.96 -14.89
C LEU A 231 12.42 -16.80 -15.74
N ARG A 232 12.28 -18.10 -15.45
CA ARG A 232 11.32 -18.97 -16.16
C ARG A 232 9.88 -18.49 -15.99
N VAL A 233 9.49 -18.10 -14.77
CA VAL A 233 8.15 -17.57 -14.51
C VAL A 233 7.96 -16.24 -15.24
N HIS A 234 8.92 -15.33 -15.14
CA HIS A 234 8.88 -14.05 -15.85
C HIS A 234 8.72 -14.22 -17.38
N ASP A 235 9.54 -15.07 -18.00
CA ASP A 235 9.46 -15.34 -19.44
C ASP A 235 8.11 -15.96 -19.82
N THR A 236 7.60 -16.87 -18.99
CA THR A 236 6.29 -17.48 -19.17
C THR A 236 5.18 -16.43 -19.11
N ILE A 237 5.25 -15.49 -18.18
CA ILE A 237 4.29 -14.39 -18.10
C ILE A 237 4.36 -13.53 -19.37
N LYS A 238 5.56 -13.09 -19.76
CA LYS A 238 5.76 -12.28 -20.98
C LYS A 238 5.24 -12.96 -22.25
N ALA A 239 5.41 -14.27 -22.35
CA ALA A 239 4.94 -15.05 -23.50
C ALA A 239 3.40 -15.25 -23.52
N ASN A 240 2.74 -15.27 -22.35
CA ASN A 240 1.33 -15.65 -22.24
C ASN A 240 0.40 -14.52 -21.78
N ALA A 241 0.91 -13.45 -21.18
CA ALA A 241 0.11 -12.29 -20.83
C ALA A 241 -0.40 -11.61 -22.12
N ARG A 242 -1.69 -11.49 -22.25
CA ARG A 242 -2.38 -10.85 -23.38
C ARG A 242 -3.04 -9.57 -22.89
N ASP A 243 -3.07 -8.54 -23.74
CA ASP A 243 -3.74 -7.30 -23.43
C ASP A 243 -5.15 -7.55 -22.92
N GLY A 244 -5.53 -6.88 -21.83
CA GLY A 244 -6.83 -7.04 -21.18
C GLY A 244 -6.98 -8.35 -20.37
N PHE A 245 -5.90 -9.06 -20.02
CA PHE A 245 -6.01 -10.26 -19.17
C PHE A 245 -6.50 -9.93 -17.74
N ARG A 246 -6.43 -8.66 -17.33
CA ARG A 246 -6.94 -8.16 -16.05
C ARG A 246 -8.41 -7.76 -16.11
N ASP A 247 -9.00 -7.74 -17.31
CA ASP A 247 -10.39 -7.31 -17.47
C ASP A 247 -11.33 -8.34 -16.84
N MET A 248 -12.37 -7.84 -16.18
CA MET A 248 -13.34 -8.70 -15.49
C MET A 248 -14.41 -9.24 -16.42
N ASP A 249 -14.28 -9.02 -17.74
CA ASP A 249 -15.16 -9.56 -18.76
C ASP A 249 -14.85 -11.03 -19.08
N GLY A 250 -15.72 -11.67 -19.84
CA GLY A 250 -15.55 -13.07 -20.23
C GLY A 250 -14.30 -13.34 -21.10
N SER A 251 -13.79 -12.32 -21.81
CA SER A 251 -12.54 -12.38 -22.59
C SER A 251 -11.31 -12.32 -21.68
N GLY A 252 -11.27 -11.35 -20.77
CA GLY A 252 -10.20 -11.18 -19.82
C GLY A 252 -10.06 -12.39 -18.89
N MET A 253 -11.20 -12.94 -18.41
CA MET A 253 -11.20 -14.17 -17.61
C MET A 253 -10.62 -15.39 -18.35
N LYS A 254 -10.86 -15.51 -19.66
CA LYS A 254 -10.25 -16.59 -20.47
C LYS A 254 -8.74 -16.41 -20.57
N LYS A 255 -8.29 -15.18 -20.83
CA LYS A 255 -6.86 -14.82 -20.90
C LYS A 255 -6.16 -15.07 -19.56
N MET A 256 -6.78 -14.68 -18.47
CA MET A 256 -6.26 -14.92 -17.11
C MET A 256 -6.13 -16.42 -16.82
N ARG A 257 -7.12 -17.24 -17.18
CA ARG A 257 -7.04 -18.70 -17.00
C ARG A 257 -5.93 -19.33 -17.84
N ALA A 258 -5.73 -18.82 -19.06
CA ALA A 258 -4.64 -19.30 -19.92
C ALA A 258 -3.26 -18.95 -19.32
N LEU A 259 -3.09 -17.71 -18.88
CA LEU A 259 -1.87 -17.27 -18.18
C LEU A 259 -1.64 -18.09 -16.91
N ARG A 260 -2.66 -18.29 -16.08
CA ARG A 260 -2.58 -19.11 -14.87
C ARG A 260 -2.08 -20.51 -15.17
N ARG A 261 -2.65 -21.21 -16.15
CA ARG A 261 -2.23 -22.57 -16.54
C ARG A 261 -0.75 -22.60 -17.00
N ALA A 262 -0.31 -21.57 -17.72
CA ALA A 262 1.09 -21.48 -18.14
C ALA A 262 2.03 -21.31 -16.93
N VAL A 263 1.66 -20.46 -15.96
CA VAL A 263 2.42 -20.25 -14.72
C VAL A 263 2.42 -21.52 -13.85
N GLU A 264 1.26 -22.18 -13.68
CA GLU A 264 1.12 -23.47 -12.98
C GLU A 264 2.04 -24.54 -13.59
N GLY A 265 2.18 -24.56 -14.91
CA GLY A 265 3.10 -25.47 -15.60
C GLY A 265 4.58 -25.27 -15.24
N VAL A 266 4.98 -24.04 -14.88
CA VAL A 266 6.35 -23.72 -14.42
C VAL A 266 6.51 -23.97 -12.93
N LEU A 267 5.45 -23.72 -12.14
CA LEU A 267 5.41 -23.87 -10.68
C LEU A 267 4.95 -25.26 -10.23
N GLN A 268 5.28 -26.31 -11.01
CA GLN A 268 4.94 -27.68 -10.64
C GLN A 268 5.55 -28.04 -9.27
N GLY A 269 4.70 -28.52 -8.36
CA GLY A 269 5.09 -28.89 -6.98
C GLY A 269 4.86 -27.78 -5.96
N PHE A 270 4.39 -26.60 -6.35
CA PHE A 270 3.94 -25.58 -5.42
C PHE A 270 2.47 -25.82 -5.04
N GLU A 271 2.12 -25.49 -3.80
CA GLU A 271 0.73 -25.51 -3.33
C GLU A 271 -0.15 -24.51 -4.06
N ALA A 272 -1.43 -24.81 -4.20
CA ALA A 272 -2.39 -23.98 -4.93
C ALA A 272 -2.45 -22.53 -4.39
N ASP A 273 -2.42 -22.37 -3.06
CA ASP A 273 -2.44 -21.07 -2.39
C ASP A 273 -1.22 -20.23 -2.77
N LYS A 274 -0.05 -20.86 -2.89
CA LYS A 274 1.17 -20.17 -3.31
C LYS A 274 1.10 -19.71 -4.77
N ILE A 275 0.49 -20.50 -5.62
CA ILE A 275 0.26 -20.13 -7.03
C ILE A 275 -0.73 -18.96 -7.09
N ASP A 276 -1.77 -18.94 -6.26
CA ASP A 276 -2.72 -17.84 -6.16
C ASP A 276 -2.03 -16.54 -5.72
N ASP A 277 -1.16 -16.60 -4.73
CA ASP A 277 -0.34 -15.46 -4.30
C ASP A 277 0.51 -14.90 -5.46
N ILE A 278 1.19 -15.77 -6.19
CA ILE A 278 1.99 -15.36 -7.36
C ILE A 278 1.12 -14.74 -8.45
N MET A 279 -0.07 -15.29 -8.71
CA MET A 279 -1.01 -14.72 -9.67
C MET A 279 -1.51 -13.33 -9.22
N GLN A 280 -1.75 -13.11 -7.94
CA GLN A 280 -2.10 -11.79 -7.42
C GLN A 280 -0.97 -10.78 -7.63
N ILE A 281 0.28 -11.18 -7.40
CA ILE A 281 1.45 -10.36 -7.66
C ILE A 281 1.51 -9.98 -9.15
N ILE A 282 1.35 -10.95 -10.06
CA ILE A 282 1.34 -10.72 -11.51
C ILE A 282 0.27 -9.70 -11.92
N VAL A 283 -0.92 -9.82 -11.35
CA VAL A 283 -2.03 -8.88 -11.61
C VAL A 283 -1.72 -7.47 -11.10
N ALA A 284 -1.05 -7.37 -9.96
CA ALA A 284 -0.71 -6.08 -9.34
C ALA A 284 0.44 -5.36 -10.07
N GLN A 285 1.34 -6.09 -10.76
CA GLN A 285 2.47 -5.52 -11.47
C GLN A 285 2.03 -4.69 -12.68
N LYS A 286 2.75 -3.59 -12.93
CA LYS A 286 2.54 -2.77 -14.15
C LYS A 286 3.39 -3.25 -15.33
N GLU A 287 4.31 -4.15 -15.08
CA GLU A 287 5.30 -4.63 -16.06
C GLU A 287 4.71 -5.64 -17.04
N TYR A 288 3.66 -6.34 -16.65
CA TYR A 288 3.04 -7.42 -17.42
C TYR A 288 1.76 -7.01 -18.11
#